data_1dbb9efb889bd9c8328fffca282811c7
#
_entry.id   1dbb9efb889bd9c8328fffca282811c7
#
_cell.length_a   1.000
_cell.length_b   1.000
_cell.length_c   1.000
_cell.angle_alpha   90.00
_cell.angle_beta   90.00
_cell.angle_gamma   90.00
#
_symmetry.space_group_name_H-M   'P 1'
#
loop_
_entity.id
_entity.type
_entity.pdbx_description
1 polymer ?
#
loop_
_entity_poly.entity_id
_entity_poly.type
_entity_poly.pdbx_seq_one_letter_code
_entity_poly.pdbx_strand_id
1 'polypeptide(L)' 'MIFTKNSGLVMVWVGLVLNGTYTIDQVPNIFNLKEAVAAVVNGTAE' A
#
# COMPACT_ATOMS: atom_id res chain seq x y z
N MET A 1 11.16 -2.40 10.44
CA MET A 1 9.81 -2.96 10.34
C MET A 1 9.44 -3.19 8.88
N ILE A 2 8.79 -4.30 8.60
CA ILE A 2 8.42 -4.65 7.24
C ILE A 2 6.89 -4.77 7.16
N PHE A 3 6.31 -4.11 6.19
CA PHE A 3 4.88 -4.21 5.93
C PHE A 3 4.62 -5.33 4.93
N THR A 4 3.51 -6.00 5.12
CA THR A 4 3.07 -7.06 4.22
C THR A 4 1.67 -6.73 3.75
N LYS A 5 1.18 -7.52 2.78
CA LYS A 5 -0.18 -7.31 2.29
C LYS A 5 -1.23 -7.45 3.39
N ASN A 6 -0.88 -8.12 4.49
CA ASN A 6 -1.81 -8.32 5.60
C ASN A 6 -1.68 -7.26 6.70
N SER A 7 -0.75 -6.33 6.55
CA SER A 7 -0.61 -5.25 7.52
C SER A 7 -1.83 -4.35 7.47
N GLY A 8 -2.38 -4.02 8.62
CA GLY A 8 -3.55 -3.15 8.67
C GLY A 8 -3.31 -1.82 7.98
N LEU A 9 -2.12 -1.24 8.18
CA LEU A 9 -1.79 0.04 7.57
C LEU A 9 -1.75 -0.07 6.05
N VAL A 10 -1.20 -1.16 5.53
CA VAL A 10 -1.17 -1.39 4.09
C VAL A 10 -2.58 -1.49 3.53
N MET A 11 -3.45 -2.23 4.22
CA MET A 11 -4.83 -2.40 3.76
C MET A 11 -5.59 -1.07 3.73
N VAL A 12 -5.35 -0.22 4.71
CA VAL A 12 -5.97 1.11 4.74
C VAL A 12 -5.54 1.90 3.51
N TRP A 13 -4.25 1.93 3.23
CA TRP A 13 -3.74 2.69 2.08
C TRP A 13 -4.19 2.09 0.76
N VAL A 14 -4.25 0.77 0.67
CA VAL A 14 -4.75 0.12 -0.55
C VAL A 14 -6.18 0.56 -0.83
N GLY A 15 -7.02 0.59 0.21
CA GLY A 15 -8.39 1.06 0.05
C GLY A 15 -8.45 2.49 -0.43
N LEU A 16 -7.62 3.37 0.13
CA LEU A 16 -7.60 4.77 -0.27
C LEU A 16 -7.15 4.95 -1.71
N VAL A 17 -6.16 4.17 -2.14
CA VAL A 17 -5.67 4.24 -3.51
C VAL A 17 -6.71 3.71 -4.49
N LEU A 18 -7.31 2.58 -4.18
CA LEU A 18 -8.32 1.98 -5.06
C LEU A 18 -9.58 2.83 -5.15
N ASN A 19 -9.87 3.55 -4.08
CA ASN A 19 -11.02 4.44 -4.04
C ASN A 19 -10.77 5.75 -4.80
N GLY A 20 -9.53 6.02 -5.18
CA GLY A 20 -9.20 7.24 -5.89
C GLY A 20 -8.93 8.43 -5.00
N THR A 21 -8.93 8.25 -3.68
CA THR A 21 -8.68 9.34 -2.75
C THR A 21 -7.22 9.78 -2.78
N TYR A 22 -6.31 8.80 -2.91
CA TYR A 22 -4.88 9.07 -3.00
C TYR A 22 -4.28 8.24 -4.12
N THR A 23 -3.12 8.68 -4.58
CA THR A 23 -2.35 7.92 -5.55
C THR A 23 -1.23 7.18 -4.82
N ILE A 24 -0.62 6.21 -5.52
CA ILE A 24 0.50 5.47 -4.94
C ILE A 24 1.63 6.42 -4.58
N ASP A 25 1.84 7.45 -5.38
CA ASP A 25 2.90 8.43 -5.10
C ASP A 25 2.67 9.19 -3.80
N GLN A 26 1.44 9.25 -3.33
CA GLN A 26 1.09 9.95 -2.10
C GLN A 26 1.24 9.07 -0.88
N VAL A 27 1.46 7.77 -1.07
CA VAL A 27 1.68 6.87 0.06
C VAL A 27 3.04 7.19 0.68
N PRO A 28 3.11 7.36 2.02
CA PRO A 28 4.39 7.64 2.67
C PRO A 28 5.39 6.52 2.42
N ASN A 29 6.61 6.89 2.10
CA ASN A 29 7.67 5.91 1.89
C ASN A 29 8.32 5.56 3.23
N ILE A 30 7.56 4.96 4.10
CA ILE A 30 8.00 4.54 5.43
C ILE A 30 8.35 3.06 5.34
N PHE A 31 9.64 2.74 5.55
CA PHE A 31 10.12 1.39 5.37
C PHE A 31 9.72 0.89 3.98
N ASN A 32 8.91 -0.16 3.89
CA ASN A 32 8.44 -0.67 2.59
C ASN A 32 6.95 -0.45 2.39
N LEU A 33 6.35 0.53 3.09
CA LEU A 33 4.92 0.76 3.01
C LEU A 33 4.46 1.03 1.58
N LYS A 34 5.11 1.97 0.92
CA LYS A 34 4.74 2.33 -0.45
C LYS A 34 4.86 1.13 -1.38
N GLU A 35 5.93 0.37 -1.22
CA GLU A 35 6.16 -0.81 -2.04
C GLU A 35 5.09 -1.88 -1.79
N ALA A 36 4.74 -2.10 -0.52
CA ALA A 36 3.72 -3.09 -0.18
C ALA A 36 2.36 -2.69 -0.74
N VAL A 37 1.99 -1.41 -0.62
CA VAL A 37 0.73 -0.92 -1.16
C VAL A 37 0.71 -1.09 -2.68
N ALA A 38 1.79 -0.71 -3.34
CA ALA A 38 1.86 -0.84 -4.79
C ALA A 38 1.76 -2.30 -5.23
N ALA A 39 2.39 -3.20 -4.49
CA ALA A 39 2.33 -4.62 -4.82
C ALA A 39 0.89 -5.14 -4.76
N VAL A 40 0.16 -4.77 -3.74
CA VAL A 40 -1.23 -5.22 -3.59
C VAL A 40 -2.10 -4.60 -4.68
N VAL A 41 -1.96 -3.31 -4.93
CA VAL A 41 -2.77 -2.61 -5.93
C VAL A 41 -2.49 -3.17 -7.32
N ASN A 42 -1.25 -3.52 -7.60
CA ASN A 42 -0.88 -4.06 -8.91
C ASN A 42 -1.14 -5.56 -9.03
N GLY A 43 -1.58 -6.19 -7.96
CA GLY A 43 -1.87 -7.61 -8.01
C GLY A 43 -0.67 -8.52 -7.87
N THR A 44 0.47 -7.98 -7.46
CA THR A 44 1.68 -8.78 -7.24
C THR A 44 1.85 -9.08 -5.75
N ALA A 45 0.81 -9.58 -5.15
CA ALA A 45 0.81 -9.83 -3.71
C ALA A 45 1.87 -10.84 -3.31
N GLU A 46 2.42 -10.62 -2.15
CA GLU A 46 3.34 -11.53 -1.52
C GLU A 46 2.60 -12.65 -0.87
#